data_072b4b534e3748e99bc0fa8cb063e840
#
_entry.id   072b4b534e3748e99bc0fa8cb063e840
#
_cell.length_a   1.000
_cell.length_b   1.000
_cell.length_c   1.000
_cell.angle_alpha   90.00
_cell.angle_beta   90.00
_cell.angle_gamma   90.00
#
_symmetry.space_group_name_H-M   'P 1'
#
loop_
_entity.id
_entity.type
_entity.pdbx_description
1 polymer ?
#
loop_
_entity_poly.entity_id
_entity_poly.type
_entity_poly.pdbx_seq_one_letter_code
_entity_poly.pdbx_strand_id
1 'polypeptide(L)'
;LDANGALIENKDAKAKHFALMFEFDGDAKKTRHVLYYVLASRPSVSGSTRTNTKEPQTETLNITARPAPDTGDVKAKVPQGETPYNDFYTAVYLKNAVTNTPDETALTFDKNSPDDITVGVTSSGTTAVKNVLLDGVPIGGAYLTVAGEDVTIDQAVFAELNEGSYTVTVEFTRGNAVAVTVNVTDSSE
;
A
#
# COMPACT_ATOMS: atom_id res chain seq x y z
N LEU A 1 -0.36 -5.61 -23.41
CA LEU A 1 -0.26 -5.55 -24.86
C LEU A 1 0.95 -6.38 -25.30
N ASP A 2 0.81 -7.14 -26.37
CA ASP A 2 1.96 -7.80 -26.98
C ASP A 2 2.84 -6.79 -27.77
N ALA A 3 3.91 -7.26 -28.39
CA ALA A 3 4.83 -6.41 -29.15
C ALA A 3 4.15 -5.69 -30.35
N ASN A 4 2.96 -6.14 -30.78
CA ASN A 4 2.20 -5.58 -31.88
C ASN A 4 1.02 -4.69 -31.40
N GLY A 5 0.90 -4.46 -30.08
CA GLY A 5 -0.16 -3.67 -29.49
C GLY A 5 -1.48 -4.41 -29.31
N ALA A 6 -1.51 -5.74 -29.49
CA ALA A 6 -2.71 -6.54 -29.26
C ALA A 6 -2.91 -6.82 -27.76
N LEU A 7 -4.17 -6.75 -27.31
CA LEU A 7 -4.58 -7.15 -25.97
C LEU A 7 -4.92 -8.64 -26.00
N ILE A 8 -4.07 -9.46 -25.38
CA ILE A 8 -4.26 -10.91 -25.34
C ILE A 8 -4.69 -11.31 -23.93
N GLU A 9 -5.83 -11.98 -23.82
CA GLU A 9 -6.28 -12.61 -22.58
C GLU A 9 -5.95 -14.10 -22.60
N ASN A 10 -5.17 -14.56 -21.62
CA ASN A 10 -4.81 -15.96 -21.46
C ASN A 10 -5.89 -16.69 -20.64
N LYS A 11 -6.21 -17.95 -21.02
CA LYS A 11 -7.15 -18.82 -20.29
C LYS A 11 -6.77 -19.03 -18.83
N ASP A 12 -5.48 -19.01 -18.53
CA ASP A 12 -4.91 -19.23 -17.18
C ASP A 12 -4.79 -17.94 -16.36
N ALA A 13 -5.18 -16.79 -16.94
CA ALA A 13 -5.19 -15.52 -16.23
C ALA A 13 -6.19 -15.57 -15.06
N LYS A 14 -5.67 -15.47 -13.84
CA LYS A 14 -6.49 -15.41 -12.64
C LYS A 14 -6.98 -13.98 -12.44
N ALA A 15 -8.29 -13.82 -12.23
CA ALA A 15 -8.84 -12.53 -11.86
C ALA A 15 -8.24 -12.06 -10.53
N LYS A 16 -7.74 -10.81 -10.51
CA LYS A 16 -7.21 -10.15 -9.32
C LYS A 16 -8.27 -9.27 -8.68
N HIS A 17 -8.27 -9.19 -7.37
CA HIS A 17 -9.09 -8.22 -6.67
C HIS A 17 -8.49 -6.82 -6.82
N PHE A 18 -9.36 -5.82 -6.87
CA PHE A 18 -9.00 -4.42 -7.00
C PHE A 18 -9.99 -3.52 -6.26
N ALA A 19 -9.62 -2.27 -6.00
CA ALA A 19 -10.55 -1.25 -5.54
C ALA A 19 -11.15 -0.53 -6.76
N LEU A 20 -12.47 -0.37 -6.77
CA LEU A 20 -13.19 0.34 -7.82
C LEU A 20 -13.69 1.68 -7.27
N MET A 21 -13.23 2.78 -7.88
CA MET A 21 -13.68 4.13 -7.55
C MET A 21 -14.45 4.71 -8.74
N PHE A 22 -15.60 5.34 -8.47
CA PHE A 22 -16.46 5.88 -9.51
C PHE A 22 -17.42 6.95 -8.95
N GLU A 23 -18.03 7.70 -9.84
CA GLU A 23 -19.15 8.59 -9.56
C GLU A 23 -20.22 8.40 -10.64
N PHE A 24 -21.47 8.77 -10.33
CA PHE A 24 -22.57 8.76 -11.30
C PHE A 24 -22.73 10.14 -11.92
N ASP A 25 -22.75 10.20 -13.24
CA ASP A 25 -23.12 11.42 -13.94
C ASP A 25 -24.57 11.77 -13.64
N GLY A 26 -24.84 13.06 -13.38
CA GLY A 26 -26.18 13.55 -12.99
C GLY A 26 -26.54 13.38 -11.52
N ASP A 27 -25.67 12.84 -10.65
CA ASP A 27 -25.91 12.87 -9.20
C ASP A 27 -25.86 14.32 -8.68
N ALA A 28 -26.97 14.81 -8.14
CA ALA A 28 -27.10 16.18 -7.61
C ALA A 28 -26.13 16.46 -6.45
N LYS A 29 -25.72 15.45 -5.72
CA LYS A 29 -24.73 15.53 -4.62
C LYS A 29 -23.31 15.25 -5.07
N LYS A 30 -23.09 14.90 -6.35
CA LYS A 30 -21.80 14.54 -6.89
C LYS A 30 -21.03 13.60 -5.97
N THR A 31 -21.67 12.49 -5.60
CA THR A 31 -21.09 11.55 -4.63
C THR A 31 -20.09 10.65 -5.28
N ARG A 32 -18.87 10.58 -4.74
CA ARG A 32 -17.84 9.63 -5.14
C ARG A 32 -17.95 8.35 -4.33
N HIS A 33 -17.77 7.23 -4.99
CA HIS A 33 -17.94 5.90 -4.42
C HIS A 33 -16.65 5.09 -4.53
N VAL A 34 -16.37 4.28 -3.51
CA VAL A 34 -15.35 3.22 -3.58
C VAL A 34 -15.94 1.90 -3.12
N LEU A 35 -15.61 0.84 -3.86
CA LEU A 35 -15.77 -0.55 -3.46
C LEU A 35 -14.38 -1.11 -3.23
N TYR A 36 -14.07 -1.57 -2.02
CA TYR A 36 -12.68 -1.83 -1.60
C TYR A 36 -12.08 -3.12 -2.16
N TYR A 37 -12.87 -4.19 -2.24
CA TYR A 37 -12.38 -5.51 -2.63
C TYR A 37 -13.31 -6.14 -3.67
N VAL A 38 -13.04 -5.83 -4.92
CA VAL A 38 -13.91 -6.17 -6.06
C VAL A 38 -13.25 -7.24 -6.92
N LEU A 39 -14.07 -8.20 -7.34
CA LEU A 39 -13.71 -9.15 -8.38
C LEU A 39 -14.63 -8.92 -9.58
N ALA A 40 -14.04 -8.70 -10.75
CA ALA A 40 -14.77 -8.61 -12.01
C ALA A 40 -14.84 -9.98 -12.69
N SER A 41 -16.01 -10.34 -13.23
CA SER A 41 -16.11 -11.47 -14.15
C SER A 41 -15.61 -11.07 -15.54
N ARG A 42 -15.27 -12.05 -16.36
CA ARG A 42 -14.95 -11.80 -17.77
C ARG A 42 -16.18 -11.18 -18.47
N PRO A 43 -16.03 -10.05 -19.19
CA PRO A 43 -17.16 -9.48 -19.93
C PRO A 43 -17.58 -10.43 -21.05
N SER A 44 -18.87 -10.49 -21.33
CA SER A 44 -19.37 -11.13 -22.53
C SER A 44 -19.28 -10.12 -23.67
N VAL A 45 -18.62 -10.50 -24.75
CA VAL A 45 -18.60 -9.67 -25.97
C VAL A 45 -19.84 -10.00 -26.81
N SER A 46 -20.75 -9.04 -26.93
CA SER A 46 -21.89 -9.13 -27.83
C SER A 46 -21.79 -8.03 -28.89
N GLY A 47 -22.09 -8.36 -30.15
CA GLY A 47 -22.10 -7.41 -31.25
C GLY A 47 -23.43 -7.52 -31.99
N SER A 48 -24.01 -6.38 -32.40
CA SER A 48 -25.15 -6.34 -33.33
C SER A 48 -24.73 -5.77 -34.68
N THR A 49 -25.31 -6.30 -35.76
CA THR A 49 -25.14 -5.74 -37.09
C THR A 49 -25.81 -4.36 -37.21
N ARG A 50 -25.17 -3.48 -37.95
CA ARG A 50 -25.58 -2.09 -38.12
C ARG A 50 -27.02 -2.01 -38.68
N THR A 51 -27.88 -1.33 -37.95
CA THR A 51 -29.18 -0.86 -38.41
C THR A 51 -29.09 0.63 -38.83
N ASN A 52 -30.13 1.21 -39.39
CA ASN A 52 -30.14 2.61 -39.86
C ASN A 52 -29.91 3.66 -38.74
N THR A 53 -29.98 3.28 -37.47
CA THR A 53 -29.74 4.12 -36.32
C THR A 53 -28.42 3.71 -35.65
N LYS A 54 -27.58 4.69 -35.26
CA LYS A 54 -26.40 4.46 -34.42
C LYS A 54 -26.86 4.33 -32.97
N GLU A 55 -26.93 3.11 -32.45
CA GLU A 55 -27.11 2.89 -31.04
C GLU A 55 -25.73 2.63 -30.40
N PRO A 56 -25.39 3.29 -29.28
CA PRO A 56 -24.17 2.98 -28.54
C PRO A 56 -24.21 1.54 -28.03
N GLN A 57 -23.18 0.76 -28.33
CA GLN A 57 -23.02 -0.55 -27.74
C GLN A 57 -22.47 -0.39 -26.35
N THR A 58 -23.18 -0.87 -25.33
CA THR A 58 -22.74 -0.88 -23.94
C THR A 58 -22.34 -2.29 -23.56
N GLU A 59 -21.14 -2.41 -22.98
CA GLU A 59 -20.70 -3.66 -22.37
C GLU A 59 -21.09 -3.68 -20.88
N THR A 60 -21.62 -4.81 -20.43
CA THR A 60 -21.96 -5.00 -19.03
C THR A 60 -20.86 -5.81 -18.33
N LEU A 61 -20.22 -5.20 -17.36
CA LEU A 61 -19.25 -5.86 -16.49
C LEU A 61 -19.92 -6.22 -15.16
N ASN A 62 -20.04 -7.52 -14.87
CA ASN A 62 -20.51 -7.97 -13.58
C ASN A 62 -19.38 -7.93 -12.56
N ILE A 63 -19.59 -7.22 -11.46
CA ILE A 63 -18.63 -7.09 -10.36
C ILE A 63 -19.24 -7.60 -9.07
N THR A 64 -18.43 -8.24 -8.24
CA THR A 64 -18.80 -8.66 -6.89
C THR A 64 -17.90 -7.96 -5.91
N ALA A 65 -18.47 -7.16 -5.01
CA ALA A 65 -17.74 -6.52 -3.91
C ALA A 65 -17.81 -7.41 -2.65
N ARG A 66 -16.67 -7.58 -1.99
CA ARG A 66 -16.52 -8.32 -0.73
C ARG A 66 -15.87 -7.43 0.31
N PRO A 67 -15.95 -7.78 1.61
CA PRO A 67 -15.17 -7.08 2.63
C PRO A 67 -13.68 -7.13 2.33
N ALA A 68 -12.99 -5.99 2.49
CA ALA A 68 -11.54 -5.94 2.40
C ALA A 68 -10.91 -6.78 3.51
N PRO A 69 -9.91 -7.63 3.20
CA PRO A 69 -9.34 -8.57 4.18
C PRO A 69 -8.71 -7.90 5.40
N ASP A 70 -8.21 -6.68 5.23
CA ASP A 70 -7.48 -5.89 6.23
C ASP A 70 -8.38 -5.02 7.11
N THR A 71 -9.44 -4.43 6.53
CA THR A 71 -10.32 -3.48 7.23
C THR A 71 -11.71 -3.99 7.51
N GLY A 72 -12.17 -5.02 6.76
CA GLY A 72 -13.56 -5.49 6.78
C GLY A 72 -14.54 -4.56 6.08
N ASP A 73 -14.09 -3.41 5.55
CA ASP A 73 -14.96 -2.47 4.87
C ASP A 73 -15.31 -2.97 3.45
N VAL A 74 -16.57 -2.76 3.03
CA VAL A 74 -17.03 -3.14 1.68
C VAL A 74 -17.05 -1.93 0.75
N LYS A 75 -17.56 -0.80 1.23
CA LYS A 75 -17.73 0.42 0.44
C LYS A 75 -17.67 1.68 1.30
N ALA A 76 -17.27 2.79 0.68
CA ALA A 76 -17.49 4.12 1.22
C ALA A 76 -18.10 5.05 0.15
N LYS A 77 -18.67 6.16 0.63
CA LYS A 77 -19.24 7.23 -0.18
C LYS A 77 -18.79 8.57 0.38
N VAL A 78 -18.37 9.48 -0.49
CA VAL A 78 -17.96 10.82 -0.11
C VAL A 78 -18.72 11.83 -0.98
N PRO A 79 -19.71 12.57 -0.44
CA PRO A 79 -20.39 13.63 -1.17
C PRO A 79 -19.48 14.84 -1.37
N GLN A 80 -19.79 15.67 -2.35
CA GLN A 80 -19.08 16.93 -2.59
C GLN A 80 -19.18 17.85 -1.36
N GLY A 81 -18.08 18.50 -0.98
CA GLY A 81 -17.97 19.37 0.19
C GLY A 81 -17.34 18.71 1.41
N GLU A 82 -17.24 17.39 1.45
CA GLU A 82 -16.51 16.67 2.49
C GLU A 82 -15.00 16.70 2.24
N THR A 83 -14.20 16.74 3.32
CA THR A 83 -12.73 16.87 3.24
C THR A 83 -12.06 15.87 2.28
N PRO A 84 -12.41 14.57 2.25
CA PRO A 84 -11.74 13.62 1.37
C PRO A 84 -12.13 13.73 -0.12
N TYR A 85 -13.10 14.58 -0.46
CA TYR A 85 -13.67 14.61 -1.80
C TYR A 85 -12.64 14.98 -2.87
N ASN A 86 -11.86 16.04 -2.65
CA ASN A 86 -10.94 16.54 -3.67
C ASN A 86 -9.85 15.53 -4.03
N ASP A 87 -9.35 14.81 -3.04
CA ASP A 87 -8.25 13.86 -3.20
C ASP A 87 -8.73 12.42 -3.38
N PHE A 88 -10.06 12.20 -3.53
CA PHE A 88 -10.66 10.87 -3.55
C PHE A 88 -10.08 9.94 -4.62
N TYR A 89 -9.70 10.46 -5.78
CA TYR A 89 -9.14 9.68 -6.87
C TYR A 89 -7.60 9.62 -6.88
N THR A 90 -6.93 10.34 -5.98
CA THR A 90 -5.45 10.28 -5.87
C THR A 90 -4.99 9.01 -5.17
N ALA A 91 -5.78 8.52 -4.22
CA ALA A 91 -5.57 7.26 -3.51
C ALA A 91 -6.90 6.68 -3.03
N VAL A 92 -6.95 5.37 -2.79
CA VAL A 92 -8.14 4.71 -2.23
C VAL A 92 -8.43 5.30 -0.85
N TYR A 93 -9.62 5.91 -0.68
CA TYR A 93 -10.05 6.43 0.62
C TYR A 93 -10.19 5.31 1.64
N LEU A 94 -9.48 5.41 2.76
CA LEU A 94 -9.55 4.48 3.88
C LEU A 94 -10.13 5.19 5.11
N LYS A 95 -11.19 4.59 5.68
CA LYS A 95 -11.70 5.02 6.98
C LYS A 95 -10.61 4.82 8.02
N ASN A 96 -10.30 5.86 8.80
CA ASN A 96 -9.23 5.83 9.79
C ASN A 96 -7.88 5.41 9.16
N ALA A 97 -7.43 6.14 8.13
CA ALA A 97 -6.08 5.97 7.60
C ALA A 97 -5.09 6.07 8.77
N VAL A 98 -4.28 5.04 8.95
CA VAL A 98 -3.21 5.06 9.94
C VAL A 98 -2.02 5.78 9.34
N THR A 99 -1.46 6.72 10.09
CA THR A 99 -0.19 7.38 9.76
C THR A 99 0.84 6.90 10.76
N ASN A 100 1.94 6.36 10.24
CA ASN A 100 3.09 5.93 11.04
C ASN A 100 4.19 6.98 10.87
N THR A 101 4.72 7.47 11.97
CA THR A 101 5.75 8.51 12.02
C THR A 101 6.94 7.98 12.81
N PRO A 102 8.17 8.04 12.29
CA PRO A 102 9.34 7.65 13.06
C PRO A 102 9.58 8.69 14.16
N ASP A 103 9.97 8.24 15.34
CA ASP A 103 10.31 9.14 16.46
C ASP A 103 11.62 9.88 16.16
N GLU A 104 12.53 9.21 15.43
CA GLU A 104 13.78 9.78 14.93
C GLU A 104 13.97 9.43 13.45
N THR A 105 14.51 10.35 12.66
CA THR A 105 14.75 10.15 11.22
C THR A 105 16.17 9.63 10.93
N ALA A 106 17.07 9.72 11.91
CA ALA A 106 18.44 9.22 11.81
C ALA A 106 18.90 8.66 13.16
N LEU A 107 19.55 7.51 13.10
CA LEU A 107 20.15 6.79 14.21
C LEU A 107 21.64 6.55 13.92
N THR A 108 22.45 6.28 14.95
CA THR A 108 23.88 5.98 14.79
C THR A 108 24.19 4.62 15.38
N PHE A 109 24.94 3.81 14.63
CA PHE A 109 25.57 2.59 15.10
C PHE A 109 27.09 2.78 15.15
N ASP A 110 27.70 2.68 16.34
CA ASP A 110 29.13 2.81 16.52
C ASP A 110 29.78 1.42 16.67
N LYS A 111 30.65 1.05 15.75
CA LYS A 111 31.35 -0.25 15.77
C LYS A 111 32.26 -0.44 16.98
N ASN A 112 32.76 0.65 17.56
CA ASN A 112 33.61 0.61 18.76
C ASN A 112 32.81 0.43 20.05
N SER A 113 31.51 0.76 20.03
CA SER A 113 30.58 0.57 21.14
C SER A 113 29.25 0.05 20.59
N PRO A 114 29.21 -1.22 20.12
CA PRO A 114 28.04 -1.73 19.42
C PRO A 114 26.88 -1.96 20.39
N ASP A 115 25.73 -1.40 20.04
CA ASP A 115 24.45 -1.60 20.72
C ASP A 115 23.35 -1.90 19.70
N ASP A 116 22.27 -2.55 20.14
CA ASP A 116 21.09 -2.77 19.31
C ASP A 116 20.46 -1.44 18.89
N ILE A 117 19.97 -1.37 17.67
CA ILE A 117 19.30 -0.18 17.13
C ILE A 117 17.78 -0.31 17.28
N THR A 118 17.16 0.63 17.99
CA THR A 118 15.71 0.68 18.11
C THR A 118 15.13 1.77 17.21
N VAL A 119 14.27 1.38 16.28
CA VAL A 119 13.44 2.28 15.48
C VAL A 119 12.12 2.46 16.22
N GLY A 120 11.95 3.59 16.88
CA GLY A 120 10.69 3.99 17.52
C GLY A 120 9.70 4.54 16.50
N VAL A 121 8.44 4.15 16.62
CA VAL A 121 7.38 4.58 15.71
C VAL A 121 6.09 4.91 16.45
N THR A 122 5.61 6.14 16.25
CA THR A 122 4.30 6.57 16.71
C THR A 122 3.26 6.41 15.62
N SER A 123 2.18 5.68 15.91
CA SER A 123 1.07 5.43 14.97
C SER A 123 -0.21 6.13 15.40
N SER A 124 -0.96 6.70 14.43
CA SER A 124 -2.25 7.36 14.68
C SER A 124 -3.42 6.38 14.89
N GLY A 125 -3.18 5.08 14.77
CA GLY A 125 -4.19 4.03 14.94
C GLY A 125 -3.57 2.65 14.99
N THR A 126 -4.39 1.62 15.17
CA THR A 126 -3.90 0.24 15.30
C THR A 126 -3.22 -0.26 14.03
N THR A 127 -2.00 -0.67 14.17
CA THR A 127 -1.17 -1.30 13.14
C THR A 127 -0.25 -2.35 13.77
N ALA A 128 0.54 -3.05 12.98
CA ALA A 128 1.57 -3.96 13.45
C ALA A 128 2.70 -4.00 12.42
N VAL A 129 3.91 -4.26 12.88
CA VAL A 129 5.08 -4.44 12.00
C VAL A 129 4.87 -5.67 11.12
N LYS A 130 5.11 -5.51 9.83
CA LYS A 130 4.95 -6.56 8.82
C LYS A 130 6.31 -7.06 8.29
N ASN A 131 7.17 -6.13 7.90
CA ASN A 131 8.53 -6.42 7.43
C ASN A 131 9.48 -5.33 7.92
N VAL A 132 10.76 -5.69 8.05
CA VAL A 132 11.86 -4.74 8.27
C VAL A 132 12.93 -5.00 7.23
N LEU A 133 13.36 -3.96 6.55
CA LEU A 133 14.30 -4.04 5.45
C LEU A 133 15.51 -3.14 5.73
N LEU A 134 16.69 -3.58 5.31
CA LEU A 134 17.91 -2.77 5.25
C LEU A 134 18.27 -2.58 3.78
N ASP A 135 18.30 -1.34 3.30
CA ASP A 135 18.48 -0.97 1.89
C ASP A 135 17.61 -1.82 0.92
N GLY A 136 16.36 -2.07 1.32
CA GLY A 136 15.41 -2.85 0.53
C GLY A 136 15.55 -4.38 0.66
N VAL A 137 16.51 -4.88 1.45
CA VAL A 137 16.69 -6.32 1.72
C VAL A 137 16.06 -6.68 3.06
N PRO A 138 15.16 -7.69 3.12
CA PRO A 138 14.53 -8.08 4.38
C PRO A 138 15.52 -8.57 5.43
N ILE A 139 15.41 -8.06 6.65
CA ILE A 139 16.16 -8.54 7.82
C ILE A 139 15.48 -9.81 8.36
N GLY A 140 16.28 -10.83 8.66
CA GLY A 140 15.78 -12.09 9.24
C GLY A 140 15.15 -11.88 10.61
N GLY A 141 14.01 -12.53 10.88
CA GLY A 141 13.27 -12.36 12.14
C GLY A 141 14.07 -12.73 13.40
N ALA A 142 15.15 -13.52 13.28
CA ALA A 142 16.04 -13.84 14.40
C ALA A 142 16.81 -12.61 14.94
N TYR A 143 16.96 -11.58 14.12
CA TYR A 143 17.65 -10.33 14.45
C TYR A 143 16.67 -9.20 14.83
N LEU A 144 15.39 -9.50 15.02
CA LEU A 144 14.36 -8.50 15.28
C LEU A 144 13.62 -8.80 16.57
N THR A 145 13.46 -7.78 17.40
CA THR A 145 12.51 -7.78 18.52
C THR A 145 11.48 -6.69 18.26
N VAL A 146 10.18 -7.07 18.26
CA VAL A 146 9.07 -6.15 18.01
C VAL A 146 8.28 -5.94 19.29
N ALA A 147 8.08 -4.69 19.68
CA ALA A 147 7.30 -4.28 20.85
C ALA A 147 6.27 -3.21 20.44
N GLY A 148 5.06 -3.64 20.13
CA GLY A 148 4.05 -2.76 19.53
C GLY A 148 4.42 -2.39 18.11
N GLU A 149 4.62 -1.10 17.85
CA GLU A 149 5.08 -0.54 16.58
C GLU A 149 6.60 -0.34 16.52
N ASP A 150 7.29 -0.46 17.65
CA ASP A 150 8.75 -0.29 17.75
C ASP A 150 9.48 -1.56 17.34
N VAL A 151 10.64 -1.38 16.71
CA VAL A 151 11.49 -2.48 16.25
C VAL A 151 12.91 -2.29 16.77
N THR A 152 13.39 -3.24 17.55
CA THR A 152 14.81 -3.34 17.92
C THR A 152 15.49 -4.32 16.98
N ILE A 153 16.58 -3.88 16.38
CA ILE A 153 17.41 -4.62 15.43
C ILE A 153 18.71 -4.97 16.14
N ASP A 154 19.03 -6.27 16.17
CA ASP A 154 20.27 -6.78 16.77
C ASP A 154 21.50 -6.13 16.13
N GLN A 155 22.45 -5.73 16.95
CA GLN A 155 23.72 -5.12 16.55
C GLN A 155 24.48 -5.92 15.48
N ALA A 156 24.34 -7.23 15.46
CA ALA A 156 25.00 -8.09 14.48
C ALA A 156 24.63 -7.77 13.03
N VAL A 157 23.46 -7.14 12.79
CA VAL A 157 23.03 -6.70 11.45
C VAL A 157 23.95 -5.61 10.91
N PHE A 158 24.50 -4.74 11.77
CA PHE A 158 25.28 -3.57 11.38
C PHE A 158 26.80 -3.79 11.56
N ALA A 159 27.21 -4.74 12.39
CA ALA A 159 28.61 -4.95 12.79
C ALA A 159 29.55 -5.19 11.61
N GLU A 160 29.10 -5.94 10.58
CA GLU A 160 29.90 -6.30 9.40
C GLU A 160 29.75 -5.29 8.24
N LEU A 161 28.90 -4.26 8.37
CA LEU A 161 28.75 -3.25 7.33
C LEU A 161 29.95 -2.30 7.30
N ASN A 162 30.23 -1.73 6.14
CA ASN A 162 31.19 -0.63 6.06
C ASN A 162 30.61 0.63 6.70
N GLU A 163 31.48 1.59 7.08
CA GLU A 163 31.04 2.91 7.48
C GLU A 163 30.23 3.58 6.37
N GLY A 164 29.14 4.26 6.75
CA GLY A 164 28.26 4.88 5.80
C GLY A 164 26.82 4.97 6.30
N SER A 165 25.94 5.46 5.44
CA SER A 165 24.51 5.61 5.74
C SER A 165 23.70 4.53 5.07
N TYR A 166 22.87 3.87 5.83
CA TYR A 166 21.98 2.78 5.41
C TYR A 166 20.54 3.15 5.73
N THR A 167 19.60 2.68 4.90
CA THR A 167 18.18 2.94 5.14
C THR A 167 17.50 1.72 5.74
N VAL A 168 17.01 1.86 6.96
CA VAL A 168 16.09 0.90 7.57
C VAL A 168 14.67 1.30 7.21
N THR A 169 13.92 0.40 6.59
CA THR A 169 12.50 0.58 6.27
C THR A 169 11.65 -0.39 7.06
N VAL A 170 10.73 0.13 7.86
CA VAL A 170 9.73 -0.65 8.59
C VAL A 170 8.40 -0.58 7.85
N GLU A 171 7.91 -1.71 7.36
CA GLU A 171 6.59 -1.85 6.74
C GLU A 171 5.57 -2.31 7.78
N PHE A 172 4.39 -1.75 7.72
CA PHE A 172 3.29 -2.03 8.63
C PHE A 172 2.12 -2.73 7.93
N THR A 173 1.27 -3.36 8.72
CA THR A 173 0.01 -3.95 8.23
C THR A 173 -0.99 -2.89 7.78
N ARG A 174 -0.89 -1.68 8.35
CA ARG A 174 -1.71 -0.50 8.02
C ARG A 174 -0.87 0.77 8.10
N GLY A 175 -1.20 1.74 7.26
CA GLY A 175 -0.48 3.02 7.18
C GLY A 175 0.71 2.98 6.23
N ASN A 176 1.48 4.05 6.24
CA ASN A 176 2.68 4.20 5.45
C ASN A 176 3.86 3.41 6.07
N ALA A 177 4.80 3.01 5.24
CA ALA A 177 6.09 2.54 5.71
C ALA A 177 6.89 3.71 6.30
N VAL A 178 7.74 3.40 7.28
CA VAL A 178 8.66 4.35 7.92
C VAL A 178 10.07 4.05 7.45
N ALA A 179 10.82 5.08 7.05
CA ALA A 179 12.22 4.96 6.68
C ALA A 179 13.08 5.80 7.64
N VAL A 180 14.12 5.18 8.21
CA VAL A 180 15.08 5.79 9.12
C VAL A 180 16.49 5.56 8.59
N THR A 181 17.33 6.58 8.62
CA THR A 181 18.74 6.45 8.25
C THR A 181 19.54 5.95 9.44
N VAL A 182 20.30 4.87 9.29
CA VAL A 182 21.28 4.41 10.27
C VAL A 182 22.68 4.74 9.77
N ASN A 183 23.39 5.58 10.48
CA ASN A 183 24.77 5.92 10.19
C ASN A 183 25.70 4.96 10.93
N VAL A 184 26.41 4.13 10.19
CA VAL A 184 27.45 3.23 10.73
C VAL A 184 28.74 3.99 10.80
N THR A 185 29.34 4.07 11.99
CA THR A 185 30.59 4.80 12.29
C THR A 185 31.54 3.90 13.07
N ASP A 186 32.82 4.25 13.10
CA ASP A 186 33.83 3.68 13.98
C ASP A 186 34.54 4.82 14.73
N SER A 187 34.20 4.96 16.02
CA SER A 187 34.78 6.04 16.85
C SER A 187 36.22 5.75 17.34
N SER A 188 36.83 4.64 16.90
CA SER A 188 38.23 4.28 17.23
C SER A 188 39.27 5.00 16.37
N GLU A 189 38.86 5.72 15.31
CA GLU A 189 39.74 6.52 14.45
C GLU A 189 39.86 7.98 14.86
#